data_9c39c8fa33b46c83b67a9f2ee4dee6f5
#
_entry.id   9c39c8fa33b46c83b67a9f2ee4dee6f5
#
_cell.length_a   1.000
_cell.length_b   1.000
_cell.length_c   1.000
_cell.angle_alpha   90.00
_cell.angle_beta   90.00
_cell.angle_gamma   90.00
#
_symmetry.space_group_name_H-M   'P 1'
#
loop_
_entity.id
_entity.type
_entity.pdbx_description
1 polymer ?
#
loop_
_entity_poly.entity_id
_entity_poly.type
_entity_poly.pdbx_seq_one_letter_code
_entity_poly.pdbx_strand_id
1 'polypeptide(L)'
;MATDQALYGLIAYDRFAHKQNSLFDMQDQLDGSYLNATADTYTITYDGQKEGETFTTEASPYAEVLLSEGKVTDEQEAFLTEWNTKPDGSGISYYPGELLSMPEQDITLYAQYGQPSYALKFELNGGTLSDDIILPDTYSPKDQITLPTADEMTKAGCKFDGWYTNAEFTGRKVTEIPAHSYGDKTFYAKWTVNTEKANQFYAIVNRLSGHATAISDKEDIEKARELYDSMLDIERERITASTYHTFLKKEKELKELLASMDQAEQVSAMIKALDKELTLADEQPVVRARNAYDALTETEK
;
A
#
# COMPACT_ATOMS: atom_id res chain seq x y z
N MET A 1 -5.55 7.21 30.37
CA MET A 1 -5.57 5.77 30.74
C MET A 1 -5.24 5.51 32.22
N ALA A 2 -4.22 6.09 32.82
CA ALA A 2 -3.93 5.84 34.27
C ALA A 2 -4.96 6.45 35.24
N THR A 3 -5.59 7.57 34.86
CA THR A 3 -6.63 8.25 35.67
C THR A 3 -7.95 7.50 35.72
N ASP A 4 -8.34 6.86 34.61
CA ASP A 4 -9.60 6.13 34.51
C ASP A 4 -9.56 4.85 35.33
N GLN A 5 -8.45 4.10 35.27
CA GLN A 5 -8.26 2.88 36.07
C GLN A 5 -8.26 3.18 37.59
N ALA A 6 -7.66 4.33 37.98
CA ALA A 6 -7.68 4.75 39.38
C ALA A 6 -9.11 5.13 39.84
N LEU A 7 -9.90 5.79 38.99
CA LEU A 7 -11.28 6.13 39.26
C LEU A 7 -12.16 4.89 39.40
N TYR A 8 -12.05 3.91 38.48
CA TYR A 8 -12.77 2.64 38.57
C TYR A 8 -12.41 1.87 39.84
N GLY A 9 -11.13 1.86 40.22
CA GLY A 9 -10.67 1.25 41.48
C GLY A 9 -11.27 1.90 42.70
N LEU A 10 -11.38 3.24 42.71
CA LEU A 10 -11.94 4.00 43.83
C LEU A 10 -13.46 3.76 43.99
N ILE A 11 -14.20 3.76 42.88
CA ILE A 11 -15.64 3.47 42.85
C ILE A 11 -15.91 2.03 43.29
N ALA A 12 -15.11 1.07 42.83
CA ALA A 12 -15.26 -0.34 43.24
C ALA A 12 -15.01 -0.54 44.73
N TYR A 13 -14.01 0.17 45.29
CA TYR A 13 -13.72 0.12 46.73
C TYR A 13 -14.85 0.79 47.56
N ASP A 14 -15.35 1.93 47.12
CA ASP A 14 -16.47 2.64 47.81
C ASP A 14 -17.71 1.76 47.85
N ARG A 15 -18.11 1.15 46.75
CA ARG A 15 -19.24 0.22 46.68
C ARG A 15 -19.04 -1.04 47.56
N PHE A 16 -17.84 -1.59 47.61
CA PHE A 16 -17.51 -2.68 48.49
C PHE A 16 -17.61 -2.27 49.97
N ALA A 17 -17.09 -1.11 50.34
CA ALA A 17 -17.15 -0.60 51.69
C ALA A 17 -18.60 -0.36 52.16
N HIS A 18 -19.48 0.03 51.25
CA HIS A 18 -20.90 0.26 51.54
C HIS A 18 -21.80 -0.95 51.32
N LYS A 19 -21.24 -2.16 51.04
CA LYS A 19 -21.94 -3.43 50.78
C LYS A 19 -22.94 -3.33 49.61
N GLN A 20 -22.59 -2.53 48.59
CA GLN A 20 -23.35 -2.42 47.35
C GLN A 20 -22.93 -3.52 46.38
N ASN A 21 -23.72 -3.76 45.34
CA ASN A 21 -23.39 -4.68 44.27
C ASN A 21 -22.09 -4.30 43.57
N SER A 22 -21.43 -5.25 42.94
CA SER A 22 -20.20 -5.00 42.23
C SER A 22 -20.37 -3.98 41.09
N LEU A 23 -19.26 -3.43 40.57
CA LEU A 23 -19.27 -2.47 39.47
C LEU A 23 -19.89 -3.07 38.17
N PHE A 24 -19.92 -4.40 38.06
CA PHE A 24 -20.54 -5.12 36.94
C PHE A 24 -22.01 -5.54 37.19
N ASP A 25 -22.47 -5.38 38.42
CA ASP A 25 -23.86 -5.58 38.81
C ASP A 25 -24.34 -4.37 39.60
N MET A 26 -24.93 -3.42 38.88
CA MET A 26 -25.41 -2.15 39.44
C MET A 26 -26.91 -2.13 39.68
N GLN A 27 -27.55 -3.31 39.84
CA GLN A 27 -29.00 -3.42 40.04
C GLN A 27 -29.49 -2.68 41.31
N ASP A 28 -28.64 -2.55 42.31
CA ASP A 28 -28.91 -1.74 43.53
C ASP A 28 -29.07 -0.24 43.30
N GLN A 29 -28.65 0.22 42.12
CA GLN A 29 -28.76 1.64 41.66
C GLN A 29 -29.91 1.85 40.65
N LEU A 30 -30.57 0.75 40.22
CA LEU A 30 -31.68 0.85 39.27
C LEU A 30 -33.01 1.11 40.00
N ASP A 31 -33.09 2.21 40.74
CA ASP A 31 -34.36 2.66 41.33
C ASP A 31 -35.31 3.34 40.32
N GLY A 32 -34.94 3.29 39.03
CA GLY A 32 -35.69 3.89 37.92
C GLY A 32 -35.46 5.39 37.74
N SER A 33 -34.78 6.05 38.66
CA SER A 33 -34.50 7.50 38.52
C SER A 33 -33.48 7.79 37.42
N TYR A 34 -32.52 6.89 37.19
CA TYR A 34 -31.54 7.00 36.11
C TYR A 34 -32.09 6.66 34.73
N LEU A 35 -33.17 5.85 34.66
CA LEU A 35 -33.84 5.53 33.40
C LEU A 35 -34.74 6.69 32.91
N ASN A 36 -34.98 7.66 33.74
CA ASN A 36 -35.75 8.88 33.43
C ASN A 36 -34.89 10.15 33.43
N ALA A 37 -33.58 10.06 33.54
CA ALA A 37 -32.74 11.18 33.18
C ALA A 37 -32.89 11.32 31.66
N THR A 38 -33.75 12.24 31.22
CA THR A 38 -33.65 12.80 29.88
C THR A 38 -32.21 13.28 29.75
N ALA A 39 -31.40 12.59 28.99
CA ALA A 39 -30.05 13.08 28.73
C ALA A 39 -30.22 14.51 28.26
N ASP A 40 -29.55 15.46 28.96
CA ASP A 40 -29.58 16.85 28.53
C ASP A 40 -29.15 16.86 27.06
N THR A 41 -30.02 17.38 26.22
CA THR A 41 -29.70 17.64 24.82
C THR A 41 -29.54 19.11 24.60
N TYR A 42 -28.60 19.47 23.77
CA TYR A 42 -28.37 20.83 23.34
C TYR A 42 -28.65 20.97 21.86
N THR A 43 -28.96 22.16 21.43
CA THR A 43 -29.44 22.47 20.10
C THR A 43 -28.34 23.14 19.27
N ILE A 44 -28.08 22.63 18.10
CA ILE A 44 -27.39 23.37 17.04
C ILE A 44 -28.46 24.03 16.18
N THR A 45 -28.49 25.37 16.18
CA THR A 45 -29.31 26.13 15.24
C THR A 45 -28.48 26.52 14.03
N TYR A 46 -28.90 26.10 12.86
CA TYR A 46 -28.31 26.51 11.60
C TYR A 46 -29.10 27.67 11.03
N ASP A 47 -28.47 28.83 10.89
CA ASP A 47 -29.02 30.04 10.31
C ASP A 47 -28.45 30.29 8.93
N GLY A 48 -29.24 30.05 7.89
CA GLY A 48 -28.87 30.26 6.48
C GLY A 48 -28.66 31.72 6.10
N GLN A 49 -28.87 32.68 7.05
CA GLN A 49 -28.80 34.11 6.81
C GLN A 49 -29.75 34.63 5.72
N LYS A 50 -30.78 33.85 5.42
CA LYS A 50 -31.87 34.16 4.47
C LYS A 50 -33.21 33.83 5.10
N GLU A 51 -34.25 34.53 4.69
CA GLU A 51 -35.58 34.31 5.21
C GLU A 51 -36.06 32.85 4.98
N GLY A 52 -36.43 32.17 6.07
CA GLY A 52 -36.94 30.81 6.04
C GLY A 52 -35.87 29.68 5.96
N GLU A 53 -34.60 30.01 6.05
CA GLU A 53 -33.48 29.03 6.02
C GLU A 53 -32.89 28.73 7.41
N THR A 54 -33.73 28.61 8.44
CA THR A 54 -33.30 28.21 9.79
C THR A 54 -33.82 26.81 10.09
N PHE A 55 -32.91 25.93 10.58
CA PHE A 55 -33.27 24.59 11.04
C PHE A 55 -32.39 24.19 12.22
N THR A 56 -32.77 23.12 12.92
CA THR A 56 -32.07 22.67 14.14
C THR A 56 -31.72 21.19 14.13
N THR A 57 -30.68 20.84 14.89
CA THR A 57 -30.32 19.48 15.24
C THR A 57 -30.06 19.42 16.73
N GLU A 58 -30.59 18.39 17.41
CA GLU A 58 -30.35 18.18 18.85
C GLU A 58 -29.38 17.02 19.04
N ALA A 59 -28.48 17.14 20.02
CA ALA A 59 -27.56 16.11 20.42
C ALA A 59 -27.21 16.19 21.90
N SER A 60 -26.82 15.05 22.47
CA SER A 60 -26.27 15.00 23.82
C SER A 60 -24.88 15.63 23.86
N PRO A 61 -24.44 16.16 25.03
CA PRO A 61 -23.08 16.67 25.18
C PRO A 61 -22.03 15.65 24.72
N TYR A 62 -20.99 16.14 24.04
CA TYR A 62 -19.87 15.38 23.52
C TYR A 62 -20.22 14.35 22.43
N ALA A 63 -21.48 14.26 21.99
CA ALA A 63 -21.83 13.48 20.81
C ALA A 63 -21.20 14.09 19.55
N GLU A 64 -20.66 13.24 18.67
CA GLU A 64 -20.17 13.65 17.36
C GLU A 64 -21.35 13.93 16.43
N VAL A 65 -21.52 15.16 16.01
CA VAL A 65 -22.58 15.62 15.11
C VAL A 65 -21.99 15.96 13.76
N LEU A 66 -22.47 15.30 12.70
CA LEU A 66 -22.12 15.68 11.35
C LEU A 66 -22.85 16.97 10.99
N LEU A 67 -22.10 18.05 10.76
CA LEU A 67 -22.68 19.34 10.42
C LEU A 67 -23.38 19.28 9.05
N SER A 68 -24.48 20.00 8.93
CA SER A 68 -25.25 20.06 7.68
C SER A 68 -24.37 20.52 6.51
N GLU A 69 -24.51 19.84 5.37
CA GLU A 69 -23.91 20.29 4.11
C GLU A 69 -24.63 21.52 3.52
N GLY A 70 -25.74 21.93 4.12
CA GLY A 70 -26.58 23.02 3.66
C GLY A 70 -27.34 22.68 2.39
N LYS A 71 -28.34 23.52 2.06
CA LYS A 71 -28.93 23.52 0.72
C LYS A 71 -28.25 24.64 -0.07
N VAL A 72 -27.60 24.29 -1.16
CA VAL A 72 -27.11 25.28 -2.12
C VAL A 72 -28.33 25.98 -2.69
N THR A 73 -28.58 27.23 -2.33
CA THR A 73 -29.62 28.04 -2.95
C THR A 73 -28.99 28.79 -4.11
N ASP A 74 -29.30 28.34 -5.28
CA ASP A 74 -28.62 28.61 -6.53
C ASP A 74 -29.22 29.77 -7.32
N GLU A 75 -29.30 30.94 -6.81
CA GLU A 75 -29.55 32.12 -7.67
C GLU A 75 -28.27 32.88 -8.07
N GLN A 76 -27.11 32.57 -7.47
CA GLN A 76 -25.85 33.27 -7.74
C GLN A 76 -24.61 32.35 -7.80
N GLU A 77 -24.75 31.04 -7.99
CA GLU A 77 -23.65 30.06 -7.97
C GLU A 77 -22.77 30.11 -6.71
N ALA A 78 -23.29 30.67 -5.61
CA ALA A 78 -22.58 30.74 -4.34
C ALA A 78 -22.80 29.46 -3.54
N PHE A 79 -21.72 28.84 -3.10
CA PHE A 79 -21.74 27.65 -2.25
C PHE A 79 -21.70 28.04 -0.78
N LEU A 80 -22.32 27.21 0.08
CA LEU A 80 -22.04 27.25 1.49
C LEU A 80 -20.55 26.92 1.68
N THR A 81 -19.76 27.88 2.14
CA THR A 81 -18.31 27.73 2.31
C THR A 81 -17.96 27.21 3.69
N GLU A 82 -18.69 27.69 4.69
CA GLU A 82 -18.50 27.33 6.09
C GLU A 82 -19.75 27.66 6.91
N TRP A 83 -19.86 27.00 8.05
CA TRP A 83 -20.69 27.41 9.18
C TRP A 83 -19.83 28.20 10.16
N ASN A 84 -20.28 29.38 10.60
CA ASN A 84 -19.53 30.24 11.49
C ASN A 84 -20.33 30.56 12.76
N THR A 85 -19.66 30.63 13.89
CA THR A 85 -20.32 30.99 15.18
C THR A 85 -20.77 32.44 15.27
N LYS A 86 -20.43 33.27 14.26
CA LYS A 86 -20.91 34.66 14.15
C LYS A 86 -21.44 34.94 12.73
N PRO A 87 -22.47 35.77 12.61
CA PRO A 87 -23.09 36.06 11.32
C PRO A 87 -22.18 36.80 10.33
N ASP A 88 -21.17 37.54 10.82
CA ASP A 88 -20.20 38.26 10.00
C ASP A 88 -18.97 37.44 9.59
N GLY A 89 -18.93 36.13 9.91
CA GLY A 89 -17.83 35.23 9.60
C GLY A 89 -16.58 35.39 10.47
N SER A 90 -16.61 36.28 11.51
CA SER A 90 -15.44 36.55 12.37
C SER A 90 -15.28 35.55 13.53
N GLY A 91 -16.17 34.57 13.65
CA GLY A 91 -16.16 33.55 14.70
C GLY A 91 -15.31 32.32 14.36
N ILE A 92 -15.68 31.20 14.99
CA ILE A 92 -15.08 29.91 14.68
C ILE A 92 -15.79 29.33 13.45
N SER A 93 -15.00 28.89 12.47
CA SER A 93 -15.49 28.29 11.22
C SER A 93 -15.44 26.78 11.27
N TYR A 94 -16.45 26.15 10.69
CA TYR A 94 -16.55 24.70 10.48
C TYR A 94 -16.94 24.45 9.04
N TYR A 95 -16.36 23.44 8.42
CA TYR A 95 -16.76 23.05 7.05
C TYR A 95 -18.11 22.32 7.05
N PRO A 96 -18.92 22.48 5.99
CA PRO A 96 -20.09 21.63 5.77
C PRO A 96 -19.69 20.15 5.76
N GLY A 97 -20.44 19.32 6.48
CA GLY A 97 -20.10 17.89 6.63
C GLY A 97 -18.95 17.58 7.58
N GLU A 98 -18.42 18.56 8.33
CA GLU A 98 -17.44 18.34 9.39
C GLU A 98 -18.11 17.72 10.63
N LEU A 99 -17.37 16.88 11.36
CA LEU A 99 -17.80 16.36 12.66
C LEU A 99 -17.53 17.40 13.75
N LEU A 100 -18.57 17.77 14.46
CA LEU A 100 -18.52 18.65 15.63
C LEU A 100 -18.84 17.86 16.89
N SER A 101 -17.96 17.90 17.89
CA SER A 101 -18.29 17.40 19.23
C SER A 101 -19.23 18.40 19.91
N MET A 102 -20.46 17.96 20.23
CA MET A 102 -21.51 18.82 20.78
C MET A 102 -21.08 19.43 22.09
N PRO A 103 -21.02 20.78 22.22
CA PRO A 103 -20.73 21.45 23.51
C PRO A 103 -21.87 21.28 24.50
N GLU A 104 -21.59 21.52 25.79
CA GLU A 104 -22.60 21.55 26.85
C GLU A 104 -23.41 22.84 26.86
N GLN A 105 -23.80 23.33 25.68
CA GLN A 105 -24.63 24.52 25.49
C GLN A 105 -25.21 24.53 24.08
N ASP A 106 -26.33 25.27 23.93
CA ASP A 106 -26.86 25.57 22.61
C ASP A 106 -25.91 26.46 21.82
N ILE A 107 -25.80 26.19 20.53
CA ILE A 107 -24.98 26.98 19.61
C ILE A 107 -25.77 27.37 18.37
N THR A 108 -25.44 28.55 17.82
CA THR A 108 -25.94 28.96 16.49
C THR A 108 -24.78 29.03 15.51
N LEU A 109 -24.98 28.45 14.38
CA LEU A 109 -24.04 28.40 13.24
C LEU A 109 -24.66 29.17 12.08
N TYR A 110 -23.97 30.20 11.63
CA TYR A 110 -24.40 31.08 10.54
C TYR A 110 -23.71 30.66 9.23
N ALA A 111 -24.52 30.46 8.19
CA ALA A 111 -24.01 30.11 6.87
C ALA A 111 -23.15 31.26 6.29
N GLN A 112 -21.98 30.92 5.78
CA GLN A 112 -21.17 31.82 4.95
C GLN A 112 -21.17 31.30 3.52
N TYR A 113 -21.43 32.16 2.55
CA TYR A 113 -21.52 31.79 1.14
C TYR A 113 -20.42 32.44 0.33
N GLY A 114 -19.92 31.72 -0.67
CA GLY A 114 -18.88 32.21 -1.57
C GLY A 114 -18.59 31.26 -2.71
N GLN A 115 -17.51 31.56 -3.43
CA GLN A 115 -16.93 30.67 -4.46
C GLN A 115 -15.54 30.25 -3.97
N PRO A 116 -15.46 29.27 -3.06
CA PRO A 116 -14.19 28.87 -2.48
C PRO A 116 -13.33 28.14 -3.51
N SER A 117 -12.02 28.36 -3.42
CA SER A 117 -11.01 27.61 -4.11
C SER A 117 -9.99 27.09 -3.09
N TYR A 118 -9.83 25.79 -3.02
CA TYR A 118 -8.95 25.10 -2.10
C TYR A 118 -7.70 24.60 -2.79
N ALA A 119 -6.57 24.62 -2.09
CA ALA A 119 -5.32 24.11 -2.61
C ALA A 119 -5.34 22.57 -2.72
N LEU A 120 -4.76 22.08 -3.82
CA LEU A 120 -4.63 20.66 -4.10
C LEU A 120 -3.17 20.32 -4.37
N LYS A 121 -2.62 19.40 -3.60
CA LYS A 121 -1.23 18.96 -3.71
C LYS A 121 -1.14 17.45 -3.92
N PHE A 122 -0.17 17.05 -4.74
CA PHE A 122 0.12 15.65 -5.02
C PHE A 122 1.59 15.35 -4.74
N GLU A 123 1.83 14.53 -3.74
CA GLU A 123 3.15 14.00 -3.41
C GLU A 123 3.33 12.66 -4.13
N LEU A 124 4.04 12.68 -5.26
CA LEU A 124 4.22 11.50 -6.12
C LEU A 124 5.19 10.48 -5.53
N ASN A 125 5.94 10.82 -4.49
CA ASN A 125 6.89 9.94 -3.79
C ASN A 125 7.89 9.25 -4.74
N GLY A 126 8.42 10.04 -5.70
CA GLY A 126 9.38 9.58 -6.69
C GLY A 126 8.76 8.81 -7.86
N GLY A 127 7.44 8.83 -7.99
CA GLY A 127 6.75 8.42 -9.21
C GLY A 127 6.66 9.55 -10.23
N THR A 128 6.20 9.21 -11.42
CA THR A 128 5.90 10.14 -12.52
C THR A 128 4.51 9.87 -13.07
N LEU A 129 3.84 10.91 -13.54
CA LEU A 129 2.59 10.82 -14.30
C LEU A 129 2.87 10.61 -15.78
N SER A 130 1.92 10.06 -16.50
CA SER A 130 1.90 10.08 -17.97
C SER A 130 1.83 11.53 -18.48
N ASP A 131 2.45 11.80 -19.61
CA ASP A 131 2.61 13.16 -20.16
C ASP A 131 1.27 13.86 -20.48
N ASP A 132 0.20 13.11 -20.67
CA ASP A 132 -1.15 13.60 -20.98
C ASP A 132 -1.97 13.92 -19.71
N ILE A 133 -1.46 13.60 -18.51
CA ILE A 133 -2.15 13.86 -17.25
C ILE A 133 -1.68 15.17 -16.63
N ILE A 134 -2.61 16.11 -16.50
CA ILE A 134 -2.39 17.39 -15.82
C ILE A 134 -3.21 17.41 -14.55
N LEU A 135 -2.52 17.49 -13.41
CA LEU A 135 -3.18 17.61 -12.12
C LEU A 135 -3.51 19.08 -11.82
N PRO A 136 -4.71 19.38 -11.35
CA PRO A 136 -5.05 20.73 -10.92
C PRO A 136 -4.35 21.11 -9.62
N ASP A 137 -3.99 22.37 -9.47
CA ASP A 137 -3.42 22.93 -8.24
C ASP A 137 -4.46 23.38 -7.24
N THR A 138 -5.72 23.52 -7.69
CA THR A 138 -6.86 23.97 -6.89
C THR A 138 -8.13 23.25 -7.31
N TYR A 139 -9.11 23.24 -6.42
CA TYR A 139 -10.45 22.75 -6.70
C TYR A 139 -11.50 23.55 -5.93
N SER A 140 -12.76 23.44 -6.33
CA SER A 140 -13.91 24.01 -5.64
C SER A 140 -14.92 22.91 -5.26
N PRO A 141 -15.88 23.16 -4.36
CA PRO A 141 -16.87 22.17 -3.95
C PRO A 141 -17.76 21.62 -5.06
N LYS A 142 -17.85 22.31 -6.20
CA LYS A 142 -18.59 21.83 -7.38
C LYS A 142 -17.83 20.77 -8.18
N ASP A 143 -16.51 20.69 -7.99
CA ASP A 143 -15.68 19.82 -8.80
C ASP A 143 -15.71 18.39 -8.26
N GLN A 144 -15.81 17.43 -9.18
CA GLN A 144 -15.54 16.02 -8.92
C GLN A 144 -14.28 15.67 -9.68
N ILE A 145 -13.23 15.25 -8.98
CA ILE A 145 -11.92 14.99 -9.58
C ILE A 145 -11.54 13.54 -9.35
N THR A 146 -11.41 12.78 -10.43
CA THR A 146 -10.86 11.43 -10.39
C THR A 146 -9.35 11.51 -10.27
N LEU A 147 -8.77 10.77 -9.32
CA LEU A 147 -7.32 10.72 -9.12
C LEU A 147 -6.67 9.75 -10.11
N PRO A 148 -5.42 10.01 -10.52
CA PRO A 148 -4.70 9.12 -11.43
C PRO A 148 -4.64 7.68 -10.96
N THR A 149 -4.77 6.76 -11.90
CA THR A 149 -4.78 5.31 -11.70
C THR A 149 -3.40 4.70 -11.88
N ALA A 150 -3.28 3.38 -11.67
CA ALA A 150 -2.02 2.66 -11.85
C ALA A 150 -1.50 2.70 -13.30
N ASP A 151 -2.39 2.83 -14.29
CA ASP A 151 -2.00 2.86 -15.71
C ASP A 151 -1.45 4.23 -16.13
N GLU A 152 -1.73 5.26 -15.33
CA GLU A 152 -1.34 6.64 -15.56
C GLU A 152 -0.11 7.06 -14.75
N MET A 153 0.40 6.17 -13.92
CA MET A 153 1.52 6.44 -13.02
C MET A 153 2.62 5.38 -13.12
N THR A 154 3.88 5.84 -13.12
CA THR A 154 5.03 4.95 -13.19
C THR A 154 6.07 5.27 -12.12
N LYS A 155 6.72 4.23 -11.61
CA LYS A 155 7.93 4.31 -10.80
C LYS A 155 8.77 3.07 -11.03
N ALA A 156 10.04 3.25 -11.40
CA ALA A 156 10.94 2.16 -11.74
C ALA A 156 11.03 1.11 -10.62
N GLY A 157 10.80 -0.17 -10.97
CA GLY A 157 10.83 -1.29 -10.03
C GLY A 157 9.69 -1.35 -9.03
N CYS A 158 8.66 -0.51 -9.17
CA CYS A 158 7.53 -0.43 -8.25
C CYS A 158 6.19 -0.55 -8.98
N LYS A 159 5.17 -0.94 -8.23
CA LYS A 159 3.75 -0.88 -8.61
C LYS A 159 3.06 0.18 -7.78
N PHE A 160 2.20 0.98 -8.41
CA PHE A 160 1.36 1.94 -7.72
C PHE A 160 0.33 1.20 -6.84
N ASP A 161 0.31 1.54 -5.55
CA ASP A 161 -0.62 0.93 -4.60
C ASP A 161 -1.91 1.76 -4.45
N GLY A 162 -1.83 3.08 -4.57
CA GLY A 162 -2.97 3.98 -4.46
C GLY A 162 -2.61 5.33 -3.84
N TRP A 163 -3.60 6.22 -3.79
CA TRP A 163 -3.51 7.51 -3.14
C TRP A 163 -3.98 7.44 -1.69
N TYR A 164 -3.31 8.19 -0.80
CA TYR A 164 -3.63 8.33 0.61
C TYR A 164 -3.63 9.81 1.02
N THR A 165 -4.36 10.14 2.08
CA THR A 165 -4.48 11.51 2.59
C THR A 165 -3.42 11.89 3.62
N ASN A 166 -2.47 10.98 3.92
CA ASN A 166 -1.36 11.23 4.84
C ASN A 166 -0.10 10.47 4.42
N ALA A 167 1.06 10.96 4.85
CA ALA A 167 2.37 10.42 4.50
C ALA A 167 2.65 9.03 5.12
N GLU A 168 1.94 8.64 6.15
CA GLU A 168 2.04 7.34 6.83
C GLU A 168 1.27 6.23 6.10
N PHE A 169 0.51 6.60 5.06
CA PHE A 169 -0.33 5.69 4.27
C PHE A 169 -1.31 4.90 5.13
N THR A 170 -1.88 5.55 6.14
CA THR A 170 -2.92 5.00 7.02
C THR A 170 -4.32 5.30 6.47
N GLY A 171 -5.30 4.52 6.88
CA GLY A 171 -6.68 4.70 6.43
C GLY A 171 -7.00 4.02 5.10
N ARG A 172 -8.00 4.54 4.39
CA ARG A 172 -8.46 3.99 3.12
C ARG A 172 -7.79 4.70 1.93
N LYS A 173 -7.63 3.97 0.86
CA LYS A 173 -7.23 4.54 -0.43
C LYS A 173 -8.31 5.47 -0.96
N VAL A 174 -7.86 6.55 -1.58
CA VAL A 174 -8.72 7.55 -2.20
C VAL A 174 -8.58 7.44 -3.73
N THR A 175 -9.70 7.47 -4.43
CA THR A 175 -9.74 7.36 -5.90
C THR A 175 -10.31 8.61 -6.56
N GLU A 176 -10.98 9.46 -5.79
CA GLU A 176 -11.59 10.69 -6.28
C GLU A 176 -11.70 11.73 -5.16
N ILE A 177 -11.88 12.97 -5.54
CA ILE A 177 -12.41 14.03 -4.69
C ILE A 177 -13.87 14.16 -5.08
N PRO A 178 -14.82 13.79 -4.21
CA PRO A 178 -16.23 13.93 -4.53
C PRO A 178 -16.63 15.42 -4.55
N ALA A 179 -17.65 15.76 -5.31
CA ALA A 179 -18.31 17.06 -5.21
C ALA A 179 -18.74 17.32 -3.75
N HIS A 180 -18.86 18.58 -3.36
CA HIS A 180 -19.08 19.03 -1.99
C HIS A 180 -17.93 18.70 -1.03
N SER A 181 -16.71 18.54 -1.54
CA SER A 181 -15.49 18.46 -0.73
C SER A 181 -14.99 19.87 -0.38
N TYR A 182 -14.52 20.02 0.85
CA TYR A 182 -14.04 21.29 1.38
C TYR A 182 -12.60 21.18 1.92
N GLY A 183 -11.93 22.34 2.04
CA GLY A 183 -10.59 22.47 2.62
C GLY A 183 -9.47 22.01 1.70
N ASP A 184 -8.27 22.48 2.00
CA ASP A 184 -7.04 22.09 1.28
C ASP A 184 -6.79 20.58 1.39
N LYS A 185 -6.33 19.95 0.31
CA LYS A 185 -6.05 18.52 0.28
C LYS A 185 -4.65 18.24 -0.22
N THR A 186 -4.02 17.25 0.40
CA THR A 186 -2.75 16.69 -0.07
C THR A 186 -2.92 15.18 -0.22
N PHE A 187 -2.56 14.66 -1.39
CA PHE A 187 -2.58 13.23 -1.68
C PHE A 187 -1.16 12.70 -1.84
N TYR A 188 -0.91 11.54 -1.26
CA TYR A 188 0.38 10.85 -1.24
C TYR A 188 0.29 9.56 -2.04
N ALA A 189 1.08 9.45 -3.10
CA ALA A 189 1.20 8.22 -3.88
C ALA A 189 1.96 7.16 -3.08
N LYS A 190 1.36 6.00 -2.87
CA LYS A 190 2.01 4.84 -2.27
C LYS A 190 2.48 3.88 -3.34
N TRP A 191 3.71 3.40 -3.16
CA TRP A 191 4.37 2.47 -4.06
C TRP A 191 4.77 1.20 -3.33
N THR A 192 4.66 0.07 -4.00
CA THR A 192 5.17 -1.21 -3.54
C THR A 192 6.19 -1.75 -4.53
N VAL A 193 7.22 -2.44 -4.05
CA VAL A 193 8.23 -3.04 -4.94
C VAL A 193 7.55 -4.08 -5.84
N ASN A 194 7.85 -4.03 -7.14
CA ASN A 194 7.40 -5.05 -8.07
C ASN A 194 8.20 -6.34 -7.85
N THR A 195 7.55 -7.37 -7.35
CA THR A 195 8.17 -8.67 -7.04
C THR A 195 7.99 -9.72 -8.13
N GLU A 196 7.44 -9.37 -9.27
CA GLU A 196 7.07 -10.33 -10.31
C GLU A 196 8.26 -11.09 -10.85
N LYS A 197 9.33 -10.38 -11.27
CA LYS A 197 10.57 -11.00 -11.74
C LYS A 197 11.25 -11.83 -10.64
N ALA A 198 11.28 -11.32 -9.41
CA ALA A 198 11.82 -12.05 -8.27
C ALA A 198 11.06 -13.36 -8.01
N ASN A 199 9.73 -13.34 -8.08
CA ASN A 199 8.90 -14.53 -7.91
C ASN A 199 9.13 -15.55 -9.03
N GLN A 200 9.28 -15.12 -10.29
CA GLN A 200 9.62 -15.99 -11.41
C GLN A 200 11.01 -16.60 -11.23
N PHE A 201 11.99 -15.82 -10.80
CA PHE A 201 13.33 -16.30 -10.48
C PHE A 201 13.30 -17.37 -9.37
N TYR A 202 12.58 -17.11 -8.27
CA TYR A 202 12.37 -18.09 -7.21
C TYR A 202 11.76 -19.41 -7.73
N ALA A 203 10.75 -19.32 -8.57
CA ALA A 203 10.09 -20.52 -9.13
C ALA A 203 11.07 -21.38 -9.94
N ILE A 204 11.92 -20.76 -10.76
CA ILE A 204 12.92 -21.47 -11.54
C ILE A 204 13.99 -22.08 -10.61
N VAL A 205 14.58 -21.30 -9.70
CA VAL A 205 15.65 -21.78 -8.82
C VAL A 205 15.16 -22.89 -7.89
N ASN A 206 13.93 -22.81 -7.38
CA ASN A 206 13.33 -23.87 -6.56
C ASN A 206 13.18 -25.17 -7.35
N ARG A 207 12.75 -25.12 -8.61
CA ARG A 207 12.66 -26.30 -9.48
C ARG A 207 14.05 -26.92 -9.71
N LEU A 208 15.04 -26.10 -10.04
CA LEU A 208 16.42 -26.54 -10.26
C LEU A 208 17.05 -27.14 -8.99
N SER A 209 16.70 -26.67 -7.81
CA SER A 209 17.27 -27.15 -6.54
C SER A 209 16.84 -28.58 -6.18
N GLY A 210 15.74 -29.06 -6.75
CA GLY A 210 15.14 -30.37 -6.44
C GLY A 210 15.89 -31.59 -7.07
N HIS A 211 16.85 -31.36 -7.93
CA HIS A 211 17.59 -32.44 -8.62
C HIS A 211 19.04 -32.04 -8.94
N ALA A 212 19.84 -33.03 -9.37
CA ALA A 212 21.18 -32.77 -9.87
C ALA A 212 21.11 -32.02 -11.21
N THR A 213 22.06 -31.10 -11.46
CA THR A 213 22.08 -30.29 -12.67
C THR A 213 22.26 -31.18 -13.91
N ALA A 214 21.40 -30.98 -14.90
CA ALA A 214 21.42 -31.68 -16.17
C ALA A 214 21.46 -30.68 -17.34
N ILE A 215 21.80 -31.16 -18.53
CA ILE A 215 21.86 -30.34 -19.77
C ILE A 215 20.45 -29.76 -20.10
N SER A 216 19.42 -30.54 -19.80
CA SER A 216 18.02 -30.10 -19.98
C SER A 216 17.66 -28.86 -19.16
N ASP A 217 18.46 -28.52 -18.13
CA ASP A 217 18.23 -27.36 -17.29
C ASP A 217 18.77 -26.04 -17.89
N LYS A 218 19.45 -26.14 -19.06
CA LYS A 218 20.12 -24.99 -19.70
C LYS A 218 19.15 -23.83 -19.92
N GLU A 219 18.00 -24.07 -20.51
CA GLU A 219 16.99 -23.02 -20.79
C GLU A 219 16.50 -22.33 -19.52
N ASP A 220 16.24 -23.10 -18.47
CA ASP A 220 15.81 -22.59 -17.18
C ASP A 220 16.89 -21.73 -16.49
N ILE A 221 18.15 -22.17 -16.56
CA ILE A 221 19.30 -21.45 -15.97
C ILE A 221 19.54 -20.14 -16.73
N GLU A 222 19.52 -20.19 -18.08
CA GLU A 222 19.65 -18.98 -18.91
C GLU A 222 18.51 -17.99 -18.65
N LYS A 223 17.28 -18.47 -18.58
CA LYS A 223 16.12 -17.62 -18.24
C LYS A 223 16.21 -17.01 -16.83
N ALA A 224 16.70 -17.77 -15.85
CA ALA A 224 16.92 -17.24 -14.51
C ALA A 224 17.99 -16.13 -14.53
N ARG A 225 19.06 -16.28 -15.31
CA ARG A 225 20.09 -15.26 -15.51
C ARG A 225 19.50 -13.99 -16.12
N GLU A 226 18.77 -14.11 -17.22
CA GLU A 226 18.10 -12.99 -17.89
C GLU A 226 17.15 -12.24 -16.97
N LEU A 227 16.33 -12.98 -16.19
CA LEU A 227 15.45 -12.38 -15.19
C LEU A 227 16.25 -11.57 -14.17
N TYR A 228 17.30 -12.17 -13.58
CA TYR A 228 18.10 -11.50 -12.54
C TYR A 228 18.81 -10.26 -13.09
N ASP A 229 19.42 -10.36 -14.27
CA ASP A 229 20.15 -9.26 -14.90
C ASP A 229 19.21 -8.10 -15.32
N SER A 230 17.96 -8.42 -15.68
CA SER A 230 16.92 -7.41 -16.01
C SER A 230 16.27 -6.74 -14.80
N MET A 231 16.54 -7.22 -13.57
CA MET A 231 16.00 -6.60 -12.36
C MET A 231 16.74 -5.33 -12.00
N LEU A 232 16.00 -4.36 -11.47
CA LEU A 232 16.57 -3.21 -10.77
C LEU A 232 17.07 -3.63 -9.38
N ASP A 233 17.94 -2.83 -8.78
CA ASP A 233 18.52 -3.14 -7.47
C ASP A 233 17.45 -3.34 -6.40
N ILE A 234 16.41 -2.50 -6.38
CA ILE A 234 15.28 -2.61 -5.46
C ILE A 234 14.50 -3.93 -5.62
N GLU A 235 14.45 -4.49 -6.83
CA GLU A 235 13.82 -5.80 -7.12
C GLU A 235 14.76 -6.94 -6.70
N ARG A 236 16.09 -6.81 -6.94
CA ARG A 236 17.11 -7.78 -6.52
C ARG A 236 17.19 -7.95 -5.02
N GLU A 237 16.98 -6.87 -4.25
CA GLU A 237 16.92 -6.92 -2.78
C GLU A 237 15.83 -7.87 -2.24
N ARG A 238 14.87 -8.26 -3.07
CA ARG A 238 13.84 -9.26 -2.72
C ARG A 238 14.35 -10.69 -2.84
N ILE A 239 15.50 -10.91 -3.48
CA ILE A 239 16.09 -12.24 -3.60
C ILE A 239 17.01 -12.49 -2.42
N THR A 240 16.76 -13.59 -1.70
CA THR A 240 17.62 -13.99 -0.58
C THR A 240 19.00 -14.43 -1.08
N ALA A 241 20.03 -14.15 -0.28
CA ALA A 241 21.39 -14.58 -0.59
C ALA A 241 21.49 -16.10 -0.80
N SER A 242 20.72 -16.88 -0.04
CA SER A 242 20.67 -18.35 -0.19
C SER A 242 20.16 -18.79 -1.55
N THR A 243 19.07 -18.18 -2.03
CA THR A 243 18.51 -18.51 -3.35
C THR A 243 19.46 -18.11 -4.47
N TYR A 244 20.06 -16.92 -4.38
CA TYR A 244 21.04 -16.47 -5.37
C TYR A 244 22.29 -17.38 -5.39
N HIS A 245 22.76 -17.81 -4.23
CA HIS A 245 23.88 -18.75 -4.12
C HIS A 245 23.54 -20.12 -4.76
N THR A 246 22.33 -20.62 -4.52
CA THR A 246 21.85 -21.87 -5.17
C THR A 246 21.83 -21.72 -6.70
N PHE A 247 21.36 -20.59 -7.22
CA PHE A 247 21.38 -20.30 -8.63
C PHE A 247 22.80 -20.30 -9.21
N LEU A 248 23.75 -19.57 -8.58
CA LEU A 248 25.13 -19.52 -9.03
C LEU A 248 25.81 -20.90 -9.05
N LYS A 249 25.49 -21.75 -8.08
CA LYS A 249 25.97 -23.12 -8.03
C LYS A 249 25.47 -23.91 -9.24
N LYS A 250 24.17 -23.82 -9.58
CA LYS A 250 23.57 -24.50 -10.73
C LYS A 250 24.14 -24.02 -12.06
N GLU A 251 24.36 -22.72 -12.19
CA GLU A 251 24.99 -22.12 -13.37
C GLU A 251 26.43 -22.61 -13.55
N LYS A 252 27.20 -22.71 -12.46
CA LYS A 252 28.56 -23.25 -12.48
C LYS A 252 28.58 -24.75 -12.88
N GLU A 253 27.70 -25.55 -12.24
CA GLU A 253 27.58 -26.99 -12.55
C GLU A 253 27.21 -27.24 -14.02
N LEU A 254 26.29 -26.45 -14.59
CA LEU A 254 25.94 -26.55 -16.01
C LEU A 254 27.14 -26.22 -16.92
N LYS A 255 27.89 -25.16 -16.60
CA LYS A 255 29.07 -24.75 -17.35
C LYS A 255 30.14 -25.87 -17.37
N GLU A 256 30.37 -26.50 -16.21
CA GLU A 256 31.31 -27.63 -16.08
C GLU A 256 30.83 -28.84 -16.91
N LEU A 257 29.51 -29.13 -16.87
CA LEU A 257 28.91 -30.22 -17.64
C LEU A 257 29.04 -30.02 -19.16
N LEU A 258 28.79 -28.80 -19.65
CA LEU A 258 28.94 -28.46 -21.07
C LEU A 258 30.41 -28.52 -21.51
N ALA A 259 31.34 -28.08 -20.66
CA ALA A 259 32.77 -28.17 -20.96
C ALA A 259 33.26 -29.61 -21.03
N SER A 260 32.73 -30.51 -20.19
CA SER A 260 33.06 -31.94 -20.23
C SER A 260 32.52 -32.61 -21.48
N MET A 261 31.38 -32.25 -21.99
CA MET A 261 30.85 -32.77 -23.27
C MET A 261 31.70 -32.37 -24.47
N ASP A 262 32.18 -31.11 -24.52
CA ASP A 262 33.09 -30.67 -25.58
C ASP A 262 34.38 -31.49 -25.58
N GLN A 263 34.92 -31.87 -24.42
CA GLN A 263 36.09 -32.77 -24.32
C GLN A 263 35.78 -34.18 -24.81
N ALA A 264 34.64 -34.75 -24.42
CA ALA A 264 34.21 -36.08 -24.87
C ALA A 264 33.98 -36.11 -26.38
N GLU A 265 33.41 -35.04 -26.98
CA GLU A 265 33.27 -34.92 -28.43
C GLU A 265 34.62 -34.87 -29.14
N GLN A 266 35.60 -34.14 -28.62
CA GLN A 266 36.97 -34.08 -29.14
C GLN A 266 37.64 -35.42 -29.09
N VAL A 267 37.54 -36.15 -27.96
CA VAL A 267 38.06 -37.52 -27.85
C VAL A 267 37.37 -38.46 -28.83
N SER A 268 36.06 -38.37 -28.98
CA SER A 268 35.30 -39.15 -29.98
C SER A 268 35.78 -38.87 -31.39
N ALA A 269 36.05 -37.60 -31.74
CA ALA A 269 36.61 -37.24 -33.05
C ALA A 269 38.02 -37.80 -33.26
N MET A 270 38.89 -37.76 -32.23
CA MET A 270 40.24 -38.36 -32.28
C MET A 270 40.17 -39.87 -32.53
N ILE A 271 39.27 -40.59 -31.84
CA ILE A 271 39.08 -42.04 -32.02
C ILE A 271 38.57 -42.37 -33.44
N LYS A 272 37.60 -41.60 -33.93
CA LYS A 272 37.03 -41.75 -35.27
C LYS A 272 38.03 -41.45 -36.38
N ALA A 273 39.07 -40.68 -36.15
CA ALA A 273 40.11 -40.35 -37.09
C ALA A 273 41.20 -41.45 -37.20
N LEU A 274 41.19 -42.42 -36.29
CA LEU A 274 42.09 -43.56 -36.38
C LEU A 274 41.66 -44.51 -37.54
N ASP A 275 42.60 -44.92 -38.33
CA ASP A 275 42.35 -45.93 -39.42
C ASP A 275 41.82 -47.24 -38.84
N LYS A 276 40.98 -47.94 -39.61
CA LYS A 276 40.45 -49.26 -39.21
C LYS A 276 41.49 -50.34 -39.16
N GLU A 277 42.58 -50.16 -39.94
CA GLU A 277 43.76 -51.04 -39.94
C GLU A 277 44.94 -50.24 -39.37
N LEU A 278 45.23 -50.40 -38.09
CA LEU A 278 46.30 -49.69 -37.40
C LEU A 278 47.66 -50.21 -37.77
N THR A 279 48.58 -49.33 -38.09
CA THR A 279 49.98 -49.58 -38.42
C THR A 279 50.91 -49.01 -37.37
N LEU A 280 52.21 -49.31 -37.42
CA LEU A 280 53.20 -48.67 -36.51
C LEU A 280 53.29 -47.16 -36.69
N ALA A 281 52.81 -46.60 -37.79
CA ALA A 281 52.74 -45.13 -38.01
C ALA A 281 51.62 -44.48 -37.17
N ASP A 282 50.62 -45.24 -36.73
CA ASP A 282 49.47 -44.79 -35.97
C ASP A 282 49.68 -44.78 -34.43
N GLU A 283 50.88 -45.25 -33.99
CA GLU A 283 51.20 -45.36 -32.57
C GLU A 283 50.98 -44.04 -31.85
N GLN A 284 51.44 -42.91 -32.37
CA GLN A 284 51.29 -41.57 -31.74
C GLN A 284 49.84 -41.04 -31.72
N PRO A 285 49.05 -41.15 -32.79
CA PRO A 285 47.62 -40.88 -32.77
C PRO A 285 46.84 -41.70 -31.75
N VAL A 286 47.11 -43.02 -31.69
CA VAL A 286 46.45 -43.93 -30.72
C VAL A 286 46.78 -43.57 -29.29
N VAL A 287 48.06 -43.30 -28.99
CA VAL A 287 48.51 -42.89 -27.65
C VAL A 287 47.83 -41.54 -27.23
N ARG A 288 47.74 -40.57 -28.14
CA ARG A 288 47.06 -39.30 -27.86
C ARG A 288 45.56 -39.49 -27.59
N ALA A 289 44.86 -40.26 -28.41
CA ALA A 289 43.45 -40.56 -28.22
C ALA A 289 43.20 -41.28 -26.89
N ARG A 290 44.09 -42.23 -26.54
CA ARG A 290 44.03 -42.98 -25.28
C ARG A 290 44.25 -42.08 -24.09
N ASN A 291 45.29 -41.25 -24.10
CA ASN A 291 45.56 -40.30 -23.02
C ASN A 291 44.43 -39.30 -22.83
N ALA A 292 43.84 -38.81 -23.94
CA ALA A 292 42.69 -37.92 -23.89
C ALA A 292 41.47 -38.63 -23.33
N TYR A 293 41.20 -39.89 -23.70
CA TYR A 293 40.11 -40.68 -23.13
C TYR A 293 40.31 -40.96 -21.63
N ASP A 294 41.54 -41.32 -21.22
CA ASP A 294 41.85 -41.61 -19.82
C ASP A 294 41.76 -40.34 -18.92
N ALA A 295 41.93 -39.17 -19.52
CA ALA A 295 41.75 -37.88 -18.83
C ALA A 295 40.28 -37.46 -18.65
N LEU A 296 39.33 -38.09 -19.37
CA LEU A 296 37.90 -37.86 -19.18
C LEU A 296 37.45 -38.32 -17.79
N THR A 297 36.50 -37.60 -17.21
CA THR A 297 35.83 -38.04 -15.97
C THR A 297 34.92 -39.25 -16.25
N GLU A 298 34.46 -39.96 -15.19
CA GLU A 298 33.56 -41.09 -15.31
C GLU A 298 32.22 -40.77 -15.97
N THR A 299 31.82 -39.46 -15.95
CA THR A 299 30.61 -38.99 -16.61
C THR A 299 30.80 -38.62 -18.07
N GLU A 300 32.05 -38.47 -18.53
CA GLU A 300 32.43 -38.14 -19.92
C GLU A 300 32.79 -39.40 -20.72
N LYS A 301 33.12 -40.50 -20.07
CA LYS A 301 33.38 -41.80 -20.66
C LYS A 301 32.10 -42.54 -21.05
#